data_5885f03a180c4193f10aac113c48895b
#
_entry.id   5885f03a180c4193f10aac113c48895b
#
_cell.length_a   1.000
_cell.length_b   1.000
_cell.length_c   1.000
_cell.angle_alpha   90.00
_cell.angle_beta   90.00
_cell.angle_gamma   90.00
#
_symmetry.space_group_name_H-M   'P 1'
#
loop_
_entity.id
_entity.type
_entity.pdbx_description
1 polymer ?
#
loop_
_entity_poly.entity_id
_entity_poly.type
_entity_poly.pdbx_seq_one_letter_code
_entity_poly.pdbx_strand_id
1 'polypeptide(L)'
;MSDSSADSLILRAKWSARLTGWFYLYVRRHFAKKFHAVRMERSSVAISKTLDDSSGPLMIVMNHCAWWDVLVFVYFYGAFVPTRRVTAPMDRVQLQRFSIFRRLGVFGVDPDSARTLPAMVRYVQGEIASDPRAVILLNPQGKFFDVRSPVEIRPGAAVLAAKIPNVRVVAAAVEYGFWTDARPEMFLRLRDVISPSEPTTAGWQRAISLVMQSNADELAACVMARDGDAFVSIIGGDKAKIHPVYDFWLRMTGRKVGIDLSMRTKERATTSQ
;
A
#
# COMPACT_ATOMS: atom_id res chain seq x y z
N MET A 1 -7.24 7.63 38.29
CA MET A 1 -5.79 7.57 38.15
C MET A 1 -5.27 6.52 37.14
N SER A 2 -6.08 6.01 36.21
CA SER A 2 -5.72 4.91 35.29
C SER A 2 -5.37 5.34 33.85
N ASP A 3 -5.48 6.61 33.52
CA ASP A 3 -5.34 7.06 32.10
C ASP A 3 -3.89 7.41 31.71
N SER A 4 -3.05 7.83 32.67
CA SER A 4 -1.66 8.24 32.42
C SER A 4 -0.73 7.08 31.99
N SER A 5 -0.99 5.85 32.46
CA SER A 5 -0.13 4.69 32.15
C SER A 5 -0.35 4.12 30.73
N ALA A 6 -1.56 4.24 30.21
CA ALA A 6 -1.88 3.76 28.87
C ALA A 6 -1.33 4.70 27.77
N ASP A 7 -1.25 5.99 28.07
CA ASP A 7 -0.70 7.00 27.15
C ASP A 7 0.82 6.85 26.97
N SER A 8 1.52 6.26 27.95
CA SER A 8 2.95 5.96 27.87
C SER A 8 3.29 4.80 26.92
N LEU A 9 2.31 3.93 26.59
CA LEU A 9 2.51 2.77 25.71
C LEU A 9 2.57 3.14 24.22
N ILE A 10 1.97 4.29 23.84
CA ILE A 10 1.92 4.75 22.47
C ILE A 10 2.85 5.97 22.27
N LEU A 11 3.79 5.88 21.36
CA LEU A 11 4.53 7.04 20.88
C LEU A 11 3.68 7.79 19.85
N ARG A 12 2.98 8.84 20.28
CA ARG A 12 1.96 9.54 19.46
C ARG A 12 2.55 10.11 18.17
N ALA A 13 1.77 10.08 17.10
CA ALA A 13 2.05 10.82 15.87
C ALA A 13 2.04 12.35 16.11
N LYS A 14 2.69 13.08 15.19
CA LYS A 14 2.69 14.56 15.11
C LYS A 14 2.34 14.96 13.68
N TRP A 15 1.25 14.41 13.15
CA TRP A 15 0.89 14.51 11.73
C TRP A 15 0.86 15.96 11.21
N SER A 16 1.36 16.14 9.98
CA SER A 16 1.39 17.40 9.26
C SER A 16 1.01 17.17 7.79
N ALA A 17 -0.18 17.62 7.39
CA ALA A 17 -0.67 17.49 6.03
C ALA A 17 0.31 18.09 4.99
N ARG A 18 0.85 19.27 5.29
CA ARG A 18 1.82 19.95 4.39
C ARG A 18 3.08 19.12 4.17
N LEU A 19 3.66 18.57 5.25
CA LEU A 19 4.86 17.73 5.12
C LEU A 19 4.54 16.43 4.40
N THR A 20 3.40 15.80 4.70
CA THR A 20 2.99 14.55 4.04
C THR A 20 2.77 14.77 2.54
N GLY A 21 2.12 15.88 2.15
CA GLY A 21 1.95 16.24 0.75
C GLY A 21 3.28 16.51 0.02
N TRP A 22 4.21 17.23 0.68
CA TRP A 22 5.54 17.44 0.11
C TRP A 22 6.32 16.13 -0.04
N PHE A 23 6.25 15.27 0.99
CA PHE A 23 6.93 13.98 0.98
C PHE A 23 6.34 13.04 -0.08
N TYR A 24 5.03 13.09 -0.32
CA TYR A 24 4.40 12.40 -1.45
C TYR A 24 5.01 12.80 -2.80
N LEU A 25 5.21 14.10 -3.05
CA LEU A 25 5.83 14.56 -4.31
C LEU A 25 7.26 14.03 -4.46
N TYR A 26 8.01 13.99 -3.36
CA TYR A 26 9.34 13.36 -3.33
C TYR A 26 9.24 11.87 -3.68
N VAL A 27 8.36 11.11 -3.00
CA VAL A 27 8.18 9.66 -3.23
C VAL A 27 7.75 9.38 -4.67
N ARG A 28 6.81 10.15 -5.22
CA ARG A 28 6.38 10.00 -6.61
C ARG A 28 7.54 10.17 -7.60
N ARG A 29 8.39 11.18 -7.39
CA ARG A 29 9.59 11.37 -8.22
C ARG A 29 10.62 10.25 -8.00
N HIS A 30 10.75 9.80 -6.77
CA HIS A 30 11.65 8.72 -6.42
C HIS A 30 11.24 7.40 -7.10
N PHE A 31 9.95 7.06 -7.06
CA PHE A 31 9.41 5.90 -7.78
C PHE A 31 9.62 5.99 -9.29
N ALA A 32 9.37 7.14 -9.91
CA ALA A 32 9.61 7.34 -11.33
C ALA A 32 11.09 7.14 -11.75
N LYS A 33 12.04 7.34 -10.81
CA LYS A 33 13.47 7.08 -11.05
C LYS A 33 13.87 5.63 -10.82
N LYS A 34 13.30 4.99 -9.78
CA LYS A 34 13.72 3.66 -9.32
C LYS A 34 12.98 2.52 -10.00
N PHE A 35 11.73 2.73 -10.34
CA PHE A 35 10.90 1.75 -11.04
C PHE A 35 10.78 2.12 -12.52
N HIS A 36 10.68 1.10 -13.37
CA HIS A 36 10.28 1.28 -14.77
C HIS A 36 8.84 1.75 -14.84
N ALA A 37 7.97 1.07 -14.10
CA ALA A 37 6.56 1.41 -13.98
C ALA A 37 6.03 1.12 -12.56
N VAL A 38 5.03 1.89 -12.13
CA VAL A 38 4.12 1.50 -11.07
C VAL A 38 2.78 1.22 -11.73
N ARG A 39 2.32 -0.01 -11.61
CA ARG A 39 1.13 -0.52 -12.27
C ARG A 39 0.04 -0.83 -11.26
N MET A 40 -1.18 -0.44 -11.59
CA MET A 40 -2.38 -0.82 -10.83
C MET A 40 -3.20 -1.78 -11.67
N GLU A 41 -3.64 -2.88 -11.08
CA GLU A 41 -4.56 -3.82 -11.71
C GLU A 41 -5.89 -3.10 -12.03
N ARG A 42 -6.49 -3.37 -13.21
CA ARG A 42 -7.59 -2.57 -13.76
C ARG A 42 -8.84 -2.52 -12.90
N SER A 43 -9.22 -3.62 -12.25
CA SER A 43 -10.41 -3.63 -11.38
C SER A 43 -10.24 -2.71 -10.16
N SER A 44 -9.00 -2.51 -9.73
CA SER A 44 -8.62 -1.65 -8.61
C SER A 44 -8.84 -0.17 -8.86
N VAL A 45 -8.89 0.26 -10.14
CA VAL A 45 -9.06 1.67 -10.51
C VAL A 45 -10.39 2.22 -10.01
N ALA A 46 -11.47 1.43 -10.11
CA ALA A 46 -12.79 1.84 -9.60
C ALA A 46 -12.76 2.03 -8.09
N ILE A 47 -12.14 1.09 -7.35
CA ILE A 47 -11.98 1.17 -5.89
C ILE A 47 -11.17 2.41 -5.51
N SER A 48 -10.02 2.62 -6.17
CA SER A 48 -9.12 3.73 -5.84
C SER A 48 -9.78 5.11 -5.95
N LYS A 49 -10.69 5.30 -6.89
CA LYS A 49 -11.43 6.55 -7.09
C LYS A 49 -12.43 6.87 -5.99
N THR A 50 -12.89 5.86 -5.25
CA THR A 50 -13.90 6.03 -4.18
C THR A 50 -13.30 6.13 -2.78
N LEU A 51 -12.00 5.99 -2.63
CA LEU A 51 -11.36 5.94 -1.30
C LEU A 51 -11.40 7.30 -0.59
N ASP A 52 -11.16 8.38 -1.31
CA ASP A 52 -11.13 9.72 -0.71
C ASP A 52 -12.55 10.26 -0.43
N ASP A 53 -13.53 9.85 -1.22
CA ASP A 53 -14.92 10.35 -1.14
C ASP A 53 -15.76 9.62 -0.09
N SER A 54 -15.34 8.47 0.43
CA SER A 54 -16.11 7.74 1.44
C SER A 54 -16.26 8.55 2.74
N SER A 55 -17.47 8.57 3.31
CA SER A 55 -17.84 9.45 4.43
C SER A 55 -17.28 9.02 5.79
N GLY A 56 -16.98 7.71 5.95
CA GLY A 56 -16.52 7.12 7.21
C GLY A 56 -15.02 6.85 7.26
N PRO A 57 -14.57 6.22 8.37
CA PRO A 57 -13.18 5.81 8.53
C PRO A 57 -12.79 4.74 7.52
N LEU A 58 -11.55 4.79 7.05
CA LEU A 58 -11.00 3.87 6.07
C LEU A 58 -9.81 3.12 6.69
N MET A 59 -9.76 1.82 6.51
CA MET A 59 -8.62 0.99 6.89
C MET A 59 -8.05 0.32 5.63
N ILE A 60 -6.77 0.55 5.36
CA ILE A 60 -6.03 -0.13 4.30
C ILE A 60 -5.12 -1.15 4.94
N VAL A 61 -5.31 -2.41 4.60
CA VAL A 61 -4.44 -3.52 5.03
C VAL A 61 -3.61 -3.98 3.84
N MET A 62 -2.28 -3.96 3.97
CA MET A 62 -1.36 -4.27 2.88
C MET A 62 -0.38 -5.37 3.30
N ASN A 63 -0.03 -6.29 2.38
CA ASN A 63 1.05 -7.23 2.61
C ASN A 63 2.37 -6.49 2.85
N HIS A 64 3.34 -7.15 3.48
CA HIS A 64 4.61 -6.54 3.89
C HIS A 64 5.78 -7.36 3.35
N CYS A 65 6.35 -6.93 2.23
CA CYS A 65 7.36 -7.71 1.53
C CYS A 65 8.70 -6.98 1.30
N ALA A 66 8.73 -5.65 1.47
CA ALA A 66 9.93 -4.88 1.21
C ALA A 66 10.00 -3.56 1.97
N TRP A 67 11.20 -2.99 2.08
CA TRP A 67 11.41 -1.63 2.60
C TRP A 67 10.68 -0.54 1.80
N TRP A 68 10.32 -0.83 0.56
CA TRP A 68 9.52 0.07 -0.27
C TRP A 68 8.11 0.31 0.27
N ASP A 69 7.56 -0.63 1.05
CA ASP A 69 6.17 -0.62 1.51
C ASP A 69 5.83 0.63 2.34
N VAL A 70 6.80 1.16 3.10
CA VAL A 70 6.63 2.43 3.84
C VAL A 70 6.42 3.59 2.87
N LEU A 71 7.16 3.62 1.75
CA LEU A 71 7.00 4.64 0.72
C LEU A 71 5.74 4.40 -0.13
N VAL A 72 5.32 3.14 -0.28
CA VAL A 72 4.03 2.81 -0.91
C VAL A 72 2.87 3.41 -0.12
N PHE A 73 2.88 3.38 1.21
CA PHE A 73 1.87 4.04 2.01
C PHE A 73 1.86 5.56 1.83
N VAL A 74 3.02 6.20 1.74
CA VAL A 74 3.09 7.64 1.45
C VAL A 74 2.56 7.95 0.05
N TYR A 75 2.90 7.11 -0.94
CA TYR A 75 2.38 7.23 -2.29
C TYR A 75 0.86 7.04 -2.31
N PHE A 76 0.37 6.01 -1.61
CA PHE A 76 -1.05 5.70 -1.50
C PHE A 76 -1.85 6.87 -0.92
N TYR A 77 -1.33 7.48 0.16
CA TYR A 77 -1.91 8.68 0.74
C TYR A 77 -2.11 9.77 -0.32
N GLY A 78 -1.03 10.23 -0.94
CA GLY A 78 -1.10 11.39 -1.82
C GLY A 78 -1.78 11.13 -3.16
N ALA A 79 -1.85 9.86 -3.60
CA ALA A 79 -2.49 9.48 -4.85
C ALA A 79 -4.00 9.20 -4.71
N PHE A 80 -4.42 8.64 -3.56
CA PHE A 80 -5.77 8.08 -3.44
C PHE A 80 -6.60 8.61 -2.26
N VAL A 81 -5.97 9.21 -1.25
CA VAL A 81 -6.67 9.73 -0.06
C VAL A 81 -6.08 11.06 0.46
N PRO A 82 -5.79 12.03 -0.43
CA PRO A 82 -5.00 13.22 -0.08
C PRO A 82 -5.71 14.17 0.90
N THR A 83 -7.04 14.08 1.02
CA THR A 83 -7.83 14.97 1.89
C THR A 83 -8.03 14.39 3.30
N ARG A 84 -7.57 13.15 3.55
CA ARG A 84 -7.79 12.44 4.81
C ARG A 84 -6.62 12.56 5.75
N ARG A 85 -6.90 12.52 7.05
CA ARG A 85 -5.87 12.36 8.06
C ARG A 85 -5.38 10.90 8.08
N VAL A 86 -4.05 10.72 8.07
CA VAL A 86 -3.43 9.38 8.08
C VAL A 86 -2.97 9.02 9.47
N THR A 87 -3.17 7.75 9.85
CA THR A 87 -2.59 7.14 11.02
C THR A 87 -2.07 5.73 10.68
N ALA A 88 -0.85 5.39 11.12
CA ALA A 88 -0.23 4.10 10.85
C ALA A 88 0.64 3.65 12.04
N PRO A 89 0.53 2.41 12.52
CA PRO A 89 1.42 1.89 13.55
C PRO A 89 2.78 1.50 12.97
N MET A 90 3.81 1.69 13.76
CA MET A 90 5.16 1.20 13.50
C MET A 90 5.77 0.76 14.82
N ASP A 91 6.73 -0.16 14.77
CA ASP A 91 7.55 -0.49 15.93
C ASP A 91 8.13 0.77 16.56
N ARG A 92 7.99 0.90 17.88
CA ARG A 92 8.37 2.09 18.64
C ARG A 92 9.87 2.38 18.54
N VAL A 93 10.71 1.35 18.56
CA VAL A 93 12.17 1.50 18.49
C VAL A 93 12.56 2.00 17.10
N GLN A 94 11.96 1.45 16.05
CA GLN A 94 12.20 1.93 14.70
C GLN A 94 11.70 3.37 14.50
N LEU A 95 10.53 3.71 15.04
CA LEU A 95 9.98 5.06 14.93
C LEU A 95 10.84 6.10 15.68
N GLN A 96 11.51 5.72 16.76
CA GLN A 96 12.47 6.60 17.44
C GLN A 96 13.69 6.90 16.57
N ARG A 97 14.19 5.90 15.81
CA ARG A 97 15.29 6.07 14.84
C ARG A 97 14.88 6.94 13.64
N PHE A 98 13.64 6.80 13.18
CA PHE A 98 13.10 7.49 12.00
C PHE A 98 11.98 8.45 12.40
N SER A 99 12.27 9.38 13.31
CA SER A 99 11.29 10.26 13.95
C SER A 99 10.47 11.14 12.99
N ILE A 100 10.96 11.35 11.76
CA ILE A 100 10.25 12.07 10.69
C ILE A 100 8.90 11.41 10.38
N PHE A 101 8.78 10.09 10.46
CA PHE A 101 7.53 9.38 10.21
C PHE A 101 6.40 9.76 11.17
N ARG A 102 6.72 10.22 12.37
CA ARG A 102 5.69 10.78 13.27
C ARG A 102 4.95 11.95 12.64
N ARG A 103 5.64 12.76 11.83
CA ARG A 103 5.03 13.91 11.13
C ARG A 103 4.24 13.46 9.89
N LEU A 104 4.41 12.22 9.44
CA LEU A 104 3.63 11.60 8.37
C LEU A 104 2.42 10.80 8.90
N GLY A 105 2.10 10.90 10.20
CA GLY A 105 0.96 10.20 10.81
C GLY A 105 1.32 8.86 11.46
N VAL A 106 2.59 8.48 11.51
CA VAL A 106 3.00 7.21 12.11
C VAL A 106 3.11 7.35 13.62
N PHE A 107 2.51 6.42 14.35
CA PHE A 107 2.62 6.29 15.82
C PHE A 107 3.34 4.99 16.20
N GLY A 108 4.05 5.02 17.34
CA GLY A 108 4.87 3.90 17.80
C GLY A 108 4.11 2.97 18.72
N VAL A 109 4.21 1.68 18.44
CA VAL A 109 3.67 0.57 19.25
C VAL A 109 4.80 -0.38 19.64
N ASP A 110 4.60 -1.14 20.70
CA ASP A 110 5.42 -2.29 21.04
C ASP A 110 4.68 -3.55 20.58
N PRO A 111 5.11 -4.19 19.46
CA PRO A 111 4.36 -5.29 18.86
C PRO A 111 4.35 -6.57 19.71
N ASP A 112 5.26 -6.70 20.67
CA ASP A 112 5.42 -7.89 21.50
C ASP A 112 4.75 -7.75 22.87
N SER A 113 4.22 -6.58 23.19
CA SER A 113 3.51 -6.31 24.42
C SER A 113 1.99 -6.51 24.28
N ALA A 114 1.42 -7.43 25.07
CA ALA A 114 -0.03 -7.66 25.11
C ALA A 114 -0.83 -6.39 25.51
N ARG A 115 -0.21 -5.45 26.24
CA ARG A 115 -0.85 -4.19 26.66
C ARG A 115 -0.97 -3.18 25.52
N THR A 116 -0.20 -3.35 24.46
CA THR A 116 -0.17 -2.41 23.34
C THR A 116 -1.45 -2.44 22.53
N LEU A 117 -2.06 -3.61 22.32
CA LEU A 117 -3.26 -3.73 21.49
C LEU A 117 -4.44 -2.91 22.01
N PRO A 118 -4.84 -2.98 23.29
CA PRO A 118 -5.88 -2.09 23.84
C PRO A 118 -5.51 -0.60 23.77
N ALA A 119 -4.24 -0.26 23.97
CA ALA A 119 -3.78 1.13 23.88
C ALA A 119 -3.85 1.64 22.42
N MET A 120 -3.47 0.81 21.45
CA MET A 120 -3.59 1.11 20.02
C MET A 120 -5.04 1.35 19.61
N VAL A 121 -5.98 0.52 20.07
CA VAL A 121 -7.40 0.69 19.78
C VAL A 121 -7.88 2.05 20.30
N ARG A 122 -7.63 2.38 21.57
CA ARG A 122 -8.00 3.69 22.13
C ARG A 122 -7.38 4.86 21.39
N TYR A 123 -6.11 4.74 21.01
CA TYR A 123 -5.41 5.78 20.25
C TYR A 123 -6.08 6.01 18.89
N VAL A 124 -6.35 4.95 18.13
CA VAL A 124 -6.98 5.04 16.80
C VAL A 124 -8.42 5.55 16.91
N GLN A 125 -9.19 5.13 17.92
CA GLN A 125 -10.53 5.67 18.18
C GLN A 125 -10.49 7.17 18.49
N GLY A 126 -9.47 7.64 19.21
CA GLY A 126 -9.25 9.07 19.45
C GLY A 126 -8.90 9.84 18.15
N GLU A 127 -8.10 9.26 17.26
CA GLU A 127 -7.82 9.86 15.95
C GLU A 127 -9.10 9.96 15.09
N ILE A 128 -9.94 8.91 15.08
CA ILE A 128 -11.23 8.90 14.36
C ILE A 128 -12.23 9.88 14.98
N ALA A 129 -12.26 10.01 16.31
CA ALA A 129 -13.11 11.01 16.97
C ALA A 129 -12.72 12.45 16.61
N SER A 130 -11.41 12.68 16.35
CA SER A 130 -10.89 13.97 15.89
C SER A 130 -11.13 14.22 14.39
N ASP A 131 -11.13 13.16 13.59
CA ASP A 131 -11.41 13.19 12.16
C ASP A 131 -12.14 11.91 11.75
N PRO A 132 -13.48 11.95 11.60
CA PRO A 132 -14.29 10.78 11.23
C PRO A 132 -13.91 10.15 9.89
N ARG A 133 -13.17 10.85 9.05
CA ARG A 133 -12.67 10.37 7.77
C ARG A 133 -11.22 9.87 7.84
N ALA A 134 -10.64 9.71 9.03
CA ALA A 134 -9.27 9.26 9.18
C ALA A 134 -9.01 7.93 8.44
N VAL A 135 -7.79 7.81 7.90
CA VAL A 135 -7.29 6.60 7.25
C VAL A 135 -6.29 5.90 8.16
N ILE A 136 -6.50 4.61 8.34
CA ILE A 136 -5.61 3.72 9.07
C ILE A 136 -4.84 2.86 8.06
N LEU A 137 -3.53 2.97 8.02
CA LEU A 137 -2.67 2.19 7.14
C LEU A 137 -1.95 1.11 7.96
N LEU A 138 -2.08 -0.15 7.56
CA LEU A 138 -1.58 -1.30 8.33
C LEU A 138 -0.85 -2.30 7.43
N ASN A 139 0.28 -2.83 7.93
CA ASN A 139 0.85 -4.09 7.45
C ASN A 139 0.58 -5.16 8.52
N PRO A 140 -0.55 -5.88 8.45
CA PRO A 140 -1.00 -6.73 9.55
C PRO A 140 -0.13 -7.99 9.75
N GLN A 141 0.76 -8.32 8.82
CA GLN A 141 1.77 -9.37 8.98
C GLN A 141 2.81 -9.01 10.06
N GLY A 142 3.10 -7.70 10.25
CA GLY A 142 3.98 -7.19 11.30
C GLY A 142 5.48 -7.45 11.09
N LYS A 143 5.87 -8.14 10.03
CA LYS A 143 7.25 -8.36 9.57
C LYS A 143 7.27 -8.60 8.07
N PHE A 144 8.47 -8.55 7.46
CA PHE A 144 8.62 -8.86 6.05
C PHE A 144 8.45 -10.35 5.77
N PHE A 145 7.68 -10.66 4.73
CA PHE A 145 7.51 -12.00 4.18
C PHE A 145 7.77 -11.98 2.68
N ASP A 146 8.18 -13.12 2.14
CA ASP A 146 8.17 -13.30 0.68
C ASP A 146 6.73 -13.15 0.17
N VAL A 147 6.56 -12.44 -0.93
CA VAL A 147 5.24 -12.12 -1.51
C VAL A 147 4.45 -13.37 -1.91
N ARG A 148 5.13 -14.50 -2.13
CA ARG A 148 4.54 -15.81 -2.49
C ARG A 148 4.23 -16.70 -1.28
N SER A 149 4.63 -16.28 -0.08
CA SER A 149 4.29 -16.99 1.15
C SER A 149 2.81 -16.79 1.50
N PRO A 150 2.18 -17.78 2.15
CA PRO A 150 0.83 -17.61 2.69
C PRO A 150 0.72 -16.35 3.56
N VAL A 151 -0.39 -15.65 3.44
CA VAL A 151 -0.64 -14.40 4.18
C VAL A 151 -1.08 -14.72 5.60
N GLU A 152 -0.17 -14.63 6.54
CA GLU A 152 -0.45 -14.74 7.97
C GLU A 152 -0.54 -13.35 8.60
N ILE A 153 -1.66 -13.04 9.26
CA ILE A 153 -1.89 -11.72 9.86
C ILE A 153 -2.01 -11.79 11.38
N ARG A 154 -1.45 -10.79 12.06
CA ARG A 154 -1.64 -10.55 13.48
C ARG A 154 -3.05 -10.00 13.74
N PRO A 155 -3.64 -10.19 14.93
CA PRO A 155 -5.04 -9.82 15.20
C PRO A 155 -5.32 -8.31 15.23
N GLY A 156 -4.31 -7.46 15.21
CA GLY A 156 -4.45 -6.02 15.37
C GLY A 156 -5.42 -5.36 14.39
N ALA A 157 -5.37 -5.74 13.10
CA ALA A 157 -6.28 -5.22 12.09
C ALA A 157 -7.72 -5.64 12.34
N ALA A 158 -7.93 -6.93 12.68
CA ALA A 158 -9.27 -7.46 12.99
C ALA A 158 -9.88 -6.85 14.25
N VAL A 159 -9.08 -6.63 15.29
CA VAL A 159 -9.53 -5.95 16.52
C VAL A 159 -9.94 -4.51 16.23
N LEU A 160 -9.14 -3.78 15.43
CA LEU A 160 -9.50 -2.42 15.02
C LEU A 160 -10.79 -2.41 14.22
N ALA A 161 -10.93 -3.28 13.21
CA ALA A 161 -12.13 -3.36 12.39
C ALA A 161 -13.38 -3.67 13.21
N ALA A 162 -13.28 -4.57 14.20
CA ALA A 162 -14.39 -4.90 15.11
C ALA A 162 -14.75 -3.78 16.08
N LYS A 163 -13.84 -2.84 16.38
CA LYS A 163 -14.03 -1.77 17.37
C LYS A 163 -14.30 -0.39 16.75
N ILE A 164 -14.20 -0.27 15.43
CA ILE A 164 -14.44 0.98 14.70
C ILE A 164 -15.75 0.83 13.92
N PRO A 165 -16.82 1.53 14.33
CA PRO A 165 -18.11 1.48 13.61
C PRO A 165 -17.95 1.96 12.16
N ASN A 166 -18.64 1.29 11.24
CA ASN A 166 -18.74 1.66 9.83
C ASN A 166 -17.39 1.84 9.13
N VAL A 167 -16.35 1.16 9.61
CA VAL A 167 -15.05 1.20 8.95
C VAL A 167 -15.11 0.48 7.60
N ARG A 168 -14.72 1.17 6.52
CA ARG A 168 -14.45 0.52 5.24
C ARG A 168 -13.06 -0.10 5.29
N VAL A 169 -12.95 -1.39 5.01
CA VAL A 169 -11.67 -2.10 4.98
C VAL A 169 -11.34 -2.46 3.53
N VAL A 170 -10.13 -2.09 3.09
CA VAL A 170 -9.61 -2.40 1.75
C VAL A 170 -8.29 -3.12 1.88
N ALA A 171 -8.18 -4.29 1.26
CA ALA A 171 -6.94 -5.01 1.11
C ALA A 171 -6.17 -4.46 -0.11
N ALA A 172 -4.92 -4.10 0.11
CA ALA A 172 -3.96 -3.76 -0.93
C ALA A 172 -2.93 -4.87 -1.03
N ALA A 173 -2.72 -5.41 -2.22
CA ALA A 173 -1.60 -6.29 -2.53
C ALA A 173 -0.53 -5.49 -3.27
N VAL A 174 0.73 -5.69 -2.89
CA VAL A 174 1.89 -5.13 -3.57
C VAL A 174 2.88 -6.23 -3.92
N GLU A 175 3.40 -6.19 -5.14
CA GLU A 175 4.46 -7.08 -5.62
C GLU A 175 5.50 -6.26 -6.40
N TYR A 176 6.77 -6.69 -6.31
CA TYR A 176 7.88 -6.09 -7.03
C TYR A 176 8.50 -7.15 -7.94
N GLY A 177 8.66 -6.83 -9.21
CA GLY A 177 9.18 -7.80 -10.17
C GLY A 177 9.91 -7.14 -11.33
N PHE A 178 10.53 -7.97 -12.15
CA PHE A 178 11.20 -7.54 -13.39
C PHE A 178 10.47 -8.18 -14.57
N TRP A 179 9.96 -7.35 -15.46
CA TRP A 179 9.42 -7.86 -16.74
C TRP A 179 10.47 -7.77 -17.83
N THR A 180 10.55 -6.65 -18.52
CA THR A 180 11.42 -6.48 -19.69
C THR A 180 12.43 -5.35 -19.54
N ASP A 181 12.27 -4.47 -18.56
CA ASP A 181 13.21 -3.37 -18.29
C ASP A 181 14.25 -3.80 -17.25
N ALA A 182 15.43 -3.18 -17.29
CA ALA A 182 16.48 -3.39 -16.28
C ALA A 182 16.10 -2.87 -14.88
N ARG A 183 15.10 -1.98 -14.79
CA ARG A 183 14.54 -1.52 -13.53
C ARG A 183 13.35 -2.38 -13.13
N PRO A 184 13.13 -2.59 -11.84
CA PRO A 184 11.95 -3.31 -11.37
C PRO A 184 10.66 -2.55 -11.71
N GLU A 185 9.57 -3.26 -11.70
CA GLU A 185 8.21 -2.73 -11.74
C GLU A 185 7.52 -3.01 -10.41
N MET A 186 6.60 -2.13 -10.01
CA MET A 186 5.76 -2.30 -8.84
C MET A 186 4.33 -2.53 -9.30
N PHE A 187 3.70 -3.54 -8.75
CA PHE A 187 2.33 -3.95 -9.08
C PHE A 187 1.45 -3.79 -7.85
N LEU A 188 0.28 -3.20 -8.03
CA LEU A 188 -0.69 -2.91 -6.98
C LEU A 188 -2.06 -3.47 -7.36
N ARG A 189 -2.75 -4.07 -6.38
CA ARG A 189 -4.12 -4.50 -6.51
C ARG A 189 -4.90 -4.17 -5.25
N LEU A 190 -6.12 -3.66 -5.42
CA LEU A 190 -7.02 -3.28 -4.33
C LEU A 190 -8.27 -4.15 -4.37
N ARG A 191 -8.76 -4.54 -3.19
CA ARG A 191 -10.03 -5.26 -3.02
C ARG A 191 -10.72 -4.82 -1.74
N ASP A 192 -12.01 -4.52 -1.81
CA ASP A 192 -12.81 -4.28 -0.61
C ASP A 192 -12.95 -5.56 0.20
N VAL A 193 -12.81 -5.45 1.52
CA VAL A 193 -13.13 -6.51 2.48
C VAL A 193 -14.56 -6.30 2.94
N ILE A 194 -15.44 -7.19 2.53
CA ILE A 194 -16.86 -7.13 2.93
C ILE A 194 -16.95 -7.39 4.43
N SER A 195 -17.72 -6.52 5.12
CA SER A 195 -17.99 -6.71 6.55
C SER A 195 -18.63 -8.07 6.78
N PRO A 196 -18.08 -8.88 7.70
CA PRO A 196 -18.70 -10.16 8.02
C PRO A 196 -20.09 -9.97 8.63
N SER A 197 -20.98 -10.95 8.45
CA SER A 197 -22.32 -10.95 9.04
C SER A 197 -22.29 -10.79 10.56
N GLU A 198 -21.27 -11.39 11.18
CA GLU A 198 -20.94 -11.17 12.59
C GLU A 198 -19.63 -10.38 12.67
N PRO A 199 -19.68 -9.05 12.90
CA PRO A 199 -18.49 -8.19 12.89
C PRO A 199 -17.63 -8.32 14.16
N THR A 200 -17.44 -9.54 14.63
CA THR A 200 -16.54 -9.90 15.73
C THR A 200 -15.09 -9.85 15.28
N THR A 201 -14.16 -9.81 16.25
CA THR A 201 -12.72 -9.92 15.93
C THR A 201 -12.41 -11.18 15.12
N ALA A 202 -13.01 -12.32 15.47
CA ALA A 202 -12.82 -13.57 14.74
C ALA A 202 -13.41 -13.52 13.32
N GLY A 203 -14.58 -12.91 13.14
CA GLY A 203 -15.19 -12.68 11.83
C GLY A 203 -14.30 -11.82 10.94
N TRP A 204 -13.83 -10.68 11.45
CA TRP A 204 -12.93 -9.80 10.75
C TRP A 204 -11.57 -10.44 10.46
N GLN A 205 -11.02 -11.24 11.39
CA GLN A 205 -9.77 -11.97 11.19
C GLN A 205 -9.87 -12.89 9.96
N ARG A 206 -10.95 -13.68 9.88
CA ARG A 206 -11.18 -14.57 8.72
C ARG A 206 -11.39 -13.79 7.44
N ALA A 207 -12.22 -12.74 7.45
CA ALA A 207 -12.51 -11.93 6.26
C ALA A 207 -11.26 -11.24 5.72
N ILE A 208 -10.48 -10.58 6.57
CA ILE A 208 -9.25 -9.89 6.17
C ILE A 208 -8.22 -10.89 5.64
N SER A 209 -7.97 -12.01 6.36
CA SER A 209 -7.00 -13.02 5.92
C SER A 209 -7.37 -13.60 4.55
N LEU A 210 -8.63 -13.97 4.36
CA LEU A 210 -9.11 -14.55 3.10
C LEU A 210 -8.95 -13.57 1.94
N VAL A 211 -9.36 -12.31 2.13
CA VAL A 211 -9.30 -11.31 1.07
C VAL A 211 -7.85 -10.91 0.78
N MET A 212 -7.00 -10.75 1.80
CA MET A 212 -5.58 -10.47 1.58
C MET A 212 -4.89 -11.59 0.81
N GLN A 213 -5.15 -12.87 1.16
CA GLN A 213 -4.60 -14.02 0.44
C GLN A 213 -5.07 -14.03 -1.02
N SER A 214 -6.39 -14.03 -1.25
CA SER A 214 -6.92 -14.06 -2.62
C SER A 214 -6.47 -12.85 -3.46
N ASN A 215 -6.34 -11.67 -2.84
CA ASN A 215 -5.88 -10.47 -3.51
C ASN A 215 -4.40 -10.58 -3.93
N ALA A 216 -3.56 -11.17 -3.10
CA ALA A 216 -2.15 -11.45 -3.40
C ALA A 216 -2.01 -12.50 -4.50
N ASP A 217 -2.77 -13.60 -4.43
CA ASP A 217 -2.73 -14.69 -5.40
C ASP A 217 -3.17 -14.21 -6.79
N GLU A 218 -4.25 -13.43 -6.88
CA GLU A 218 -4.73 -12.87 -8.14
C GLU A 218 -3.75 -11.85 -8.72
N LEU A 219 -3.09 -11.02 -7.88
CA LEU A 219 -2.03 -10.14 -8.33
C LEU A 219 -0.85 -10.93 -8.89
N ALA A 220 -0.39 -11.94 -8.14
CA ALA A 220 0.72 -12.81 -8.55
C ALA A 220 0.43 -13.53 -9.88
N ALA A 221 -0.80 -14.01 -10.08
CA ALA A 221 -1.21 -14.62 -11.34
C ALA A 221 -1.07 -13.66 -12.53
N CYS A 222 -1.54 -12.41 -12.40
CA CYS A 222 -1.39 -11.38 -13.43
C CYS A 222 0.08 -11.00 -13.67
N VAL A 223 0.87 -10.90 -12.61
CA VAL A 223 2.31 -10.56 -12.71
C VAL A 223 3.09 -11.69 -13.39
N MET A 224 2.85 -12.94 -13.03
CA MET A 224 3.48 -14.11 -13.64
C MET A 224 3.09 -14.30 -15.12
N ALA A 225 1.83 -14.04 -15.46
CA ALA A 225 1.35 -14.08 -16.84
C ALA A 225 1.96 -12.96 -17.70
N ARG A 226 2.59 -11.94 -17.07
CA ARG A 226 3.08 -10.72 -17.72
C ARG A 226 2.03 -10.06 -18.61
N ASP A 227 0.78 -10.11 -18.17
CA ASP A 227 -0.35 -9.53 -18.88
C ASP A 227 -0.40 -8.01 -18.68
N GLY A 228 0.17 -7.27 -19.63
CA GLY A 228 0.16 -5.81 -19.62
C GLY A 228 -1.25 -5.21 -19.68
N ASP A 229 -2.19 -5.91 -20.28
CA ASP A 229 -3.58 -5.46 -20.43
C ASP A 229 -4.36 -5.56 -19.10
N ALA A 230 -3.91 -6.39 -18.17
CA ALA A 230 -4.49 -6.47 -16.83
C ALA A 230 -4.18 -5.22 -15.98
N PHE A 231 -3.26 -4.36 -16.43
CA PHE A 231 -2.78 -3.23 -15.63
C PHE A 231 -2.96 -1.88 -16.32
N VAL A 232 -3.03 -0.84 -15.48
CA VAL A 232 -2.88 0.58 -15.86
C VAL A 232 -1.59 1.11 -15.24
N SER A 233 -0.73 1.74 -16.03
CA SER A 233 0.47 2.41 -15.51
C SER A 233 0.07 3.73 -14.85
N ILE A 234 0.35 3.87 -13.55
CA ILE A 234 0.11 5.08 -12.78
C ILE A 234 1.37 5.94 -12.61
N ILE A 235 2.55 5.34 -12.82
CA ILE A 235 3.83 6.04 -12.96
C ILE A 235 4.66 5.30 -14.02
N GLY A 236 5.23 6.02 -14.99
CA GLY A 236 6.16 5.45 -15.98
C GLY A 236 5.52 4.46 -16.95
N GLY A 237 6.31 3.54 -17.46
CA GLY A 237 5.81 2.43 -18.32
C GLY A 237 5.88 2.68 -19.82
N ASP A 238 6.22 3.89 -20.28
CA ASP A 238 6.08 4.28 -21.68
C ASP A 238 7.19 3.76 -22.62
N LYS A 239 8.38 3.43 -22.13
CA LYS A 239 9.50 2.90 -22.94
C LYS A 239 10.46 2.08 -22.07
N ALA A 240 10.70 0.82 -22.43
CA ALA A 240 11.79 0.06 -21.84
C ALA A 240 13.14 0.62 -22.29
N LYS A 241 14.03 0.77 -21.33
CA LYS A 241 15.44 1.02 -21.55
C LYS A 241 16.22 -0.18 -21.01
N ILE A 242 16.98 -0.84 -21.86
CA ILE A 242 17.77 -2.02 -21.44
C ILE A 242 19.00 -1.53 -20.67
N HIS A 243 19.81 -0.68 -21.28
CA HIS A 243 20.98 -0.05 -20.67
C HIS A 243 21.44 1.12 -21.55
N PRO A 244 21.86 2.27 -21.00
CA PRO A 244 22.26 3.43 -21.80
C PRO A 244 23.38 3.13 -22.81
N VAL A 245 24.35 2.30 -22.42
CA VAL A 245 25.48 1.91 -23.31
C VAL A 245 25.00 0.96 -24.41
N TYR A 246 24.11 0.03 -24.10
CA TYR A 246 23.54 -0.90 -25.07
C TYR A 246 22.60 -0.21 -26.04
N ASP A 247 21.75 0.69 -25.54
CA ASP A 247 20.87 1.51 -26.38
C ASP A 247 21.66 2.43 -27.32
N PHE A 248 22.80 2.99 -26.84
CA PHE A 248 23.71 3.78 -27.65
C PHE A 248 24.38 2.91 -28.72
N TRP A 249 24.88 1.72 -28.37
CA TRP A 249 25.49 0.78 -29.31
C TRP A 249 24.52 0.31 -30.39
N LEU A 250 23.26 0.02 -30.04
CA LEU A 250 22.18 -0.33 -30.99
C LEU A 250 21.91 0.82 -31.97
N ARG A 251 21.87 2.05 -31.48
CA ARG A 251 21.72 3.24 -32.35
C ARG A 251 22.88 3.39 -33.33
N MET A 252 24.11 3.16 -32.86
CA MET A 252 25.31 3.24 -33.69
C MET A 252 25.38 2.13 -34.75
N THR A 253 24.94 0.94 -34.42
CA THR A 253 25.04 -0.24 -35.31
C THR A 253 23.83 -0.44 -36.21
N GLY A 254 22.76 0.38 -36.08
CA GLY A 254 21.54 0.25 -36.85
C GLY A 254 20.77 -1.08 -36.62
N ARG A 255 21.20 -1.88 -35.65
CA ARG A 255 20.59 -3.18 -35.34
C ARG A 255 19.31 -2.97 -34.56
N LYS A 256 18.18 -3.43 -35.10
CA LYS A 256 16.94 -3.58 -34.35
C LYS A 256 17.03 -4.88 -33.59
N VAL A 257 17.14 -4.82 -32.26
CA VAL A 257 16.94 -6.03 -31.46
C VAL A 257 15.45 -6.31 -31.47
N GLY A 258 15.09 -7.49 -31.92
CA GLY A 258 13.76 -8.04 -31.77
C GLY A 258 13.52 -8.39 -30.29
N ILE A 259 13.42 -7.38 -29.42
CA ILE A 259 12.80 -7.56 -28.11
C ILE A 259 11.35 -7.81 -28.44
N ASP A 260 10.83 -8.92 -27.97
CA ASP A 260 9.41 -9.20 -28.07
C ASP A 260 8.62 -8.10 -27.33
N LEU A 261 8.19 -7.11 -28.10
CA LEU A 261 7.35 -6.02 -27.61
C LEU A 261 5.87 -6.40 -27.60
N SER A 262 5.52 -7.64 -27.98
CA SER A 262 4.14 -8.11 -28.01
C SER A 262 3.48 -8.07 -26.63
N MET A 263 4.29 -8.14 -25.59
CA MET A 263 3.88 -7.95 -24.18
C MET A 263 3.58 -6.48 -23.82
N ARG A 264 3.77 -5.53 -24.75
CA ARG A 264 3.71 -4.09 -24.44
C ARG A 264 2.61 -3.33 -25.13
N THR A 265 1.99 -3.86 -26.17
CA THR A 265 1.24 -2.99 -27.06
C THR A 265 0.06 -3.70 -27.73
N LYS A 266 -1.03 -3.81 -27.02
CA LYS A 266 -2.36 -3.81 -27.65
C LYS A 266 -3.04 -2.43 -27.58
N GLU A 267 -2.44 -1.45 -26.96
CA GLU A 267 -3.05 -0.13 -26.70
C GLU A 267 -3.11 0.84 -27.90
N ARG A 268 -2.58 0.47 -29.09
CA ARG A 268 -2.59 1.38 -30.26
C ARG A 268 -3.40 0.93 -31.49
N ALA A 269 -4.21 -0.11 -31.36
CA ALA A 269 -5.00 -0.61 -32.51
C ALA A 269 -6.46 -0.12 -32.55
N THR A 270 -6.90 0.76 -31.65
CA THR A 270 -8.31 1.23 -31.60
C THR A 270 -8.50 2.73 -31.77
N THR A 271 -7.60 3.42 -32.46
CA THR A 271 -7.87 4.82 -32.83
C THR A 271 -7.49 5.05 -34.29
N SER A 272 -8.14 4.34 -35.20
CA SER A 272 -8.29 4.76 -36.61
C SER A 272 -9.33 3.87 -37.29
N GLN A 273 -10.61 4.15 -37.10
CA GLN A 273 -11.67 4.06 -38.11
C GLN A 273 -12.80 4.99 -37.69
#